data_25079e1319f3a657317954c9a776ff0e
#
_entry.id   25079e1319f3a657317954c9a776ff0e
#
_cell.length_a   1.000
_cell.length_b   1.000
_cell.length_c   1.000
_cell.angle_alpha   90.00
_cell.angle_beta   90.00
_cell.angle_gamma   90.00
#
_symmetry.space_group_name_H-M   'P 1'
#
loop_
_entity.id
_entity.type
_entity.pdbx_description
1 polymer ?
#
loop_
_entity_poly.entity_id
_entity_poly.type
_entity_poly.pdbx_seq_one_letter_code
_entity_poly.pdbx_strand_id
1 'polypeptide(L)'
;RNLFQKGIVSSYMLETATNAYNQATAAVAQAEAALKAAKLQLSFCTVTSPITGIVGSAPLNRGELVSPGTVVAQVSEVSRIIAKFSISESEYLQLLEGLDGKTLRQYLTSLPDVSLELKNGSVYKEKGRIVRISNVVDPITGAMRAEAEFPNPDGILASGNMGTVIIPFTYADQIVIPASAIVRQLDRTIVWKVGADSLAHSTQVQTFDMGTSLCVFEGLKEGDVIVSSGATNVVDGQKVIF
;
A
#
# COMPACT_ATOMS: atom_id res chain seq x y z
N ARG A 1 24.97 -59.18 -13.07
CA ARG A 1 23.64 -59.58 -13.59
C ARG A 1 23.77 -60.39 -14.88
N ASN A 2 24.55 -59.94 -15.87
CA ASN A 2 24.70 -60.64 -17.16
C ASN A 2 25.29 -62.05 -17.05
N LEU A 3 26.22 -62.30 -16.09
CA LEU A 3 26.81 -63.62 -15.86
C LEU A 3 25.83 -64.61 -15.20
N PHE A 4 24.94 -64.12 -14.35
CA PHE A 4 23.84 -64.89 -13.77
C PHE A 4 22.80 -65.28 -14.83
N GLN A 5 22.43 -64.42 -15.71
CA GLN A 5 21.52 -64.72 -16.82
C GLN A 5 22.07 -65.77 -17.79
N LYS A 6 23.41 -65.85 -17.90
CA LYS A 6 24.08 -66.84 -18.71
C LYS A 6 24.35 -68.20 -17.93
N GLY A 7 23.85 -68.30 -16.69
CA GLY A 7 24.03 -69.49 -15.87
C GLY A 7 25.46 -69.77 -15.33
N ILE A 8 26.34 -68.74 -15.42
CA ILE A 8 27.77 -68.91 -15.07
C ILE A 8 28.01 -68.76 -13.56
N VAL A 9 27.14 -68.00 -12.84
CA VAL A 9 27.26 -67.78 -11.39
C VAL A 9 25.97 -68.20 -10.67
N SER A 10 26.10 -68.63 -9.40
CA SER A 10 24.96 -69.04 -8.58
C SER A 10 24.19 -67.84 -8.06
N SER A 11 22.91 -68.04 -7.71
CA SER A 11 22.06 -67.01 -7.10
C SER A 11 22.69 -66.43 -5.81
N TYR A 12 23.34 -67.26 -5.01
CA TYR A 12 24.06 -66.85 -3.79
C TYR A 12 25.21 -65.87 -4.08
N MET A 13 26.00 -66.09 -5.15
CA MET A 13 27.04 -65.11 -5.54
C MET A 13 26.47 -63.78 -6.06
N LEU A 14 25.34 -63.81 -6.78
CA LEU A 14 24.69 -62.58 -7.21
C LEU A 14 24.15 -61.80 -6.02
N GLU A 15 23.53 -62.49 -5.07
CA GLU A 15 22.97 -61.86 -3.86
C GLU A 15 24.09 -61.26 -3.00
N THR A 16 25.16 -61.97 -2.76
CA THR A 16 26.34 -61.50 -2.02
C THR A 16 26.94 -60.24 -2.67
N ALA A 17 27.12 -60.27 -4.00
CA ALA A 17 27.63 -59.10 -4.73
C ALA A 17 26.67 -57.91 -4.70
N THR A 18 25.36 -58.19 -4.75
CA THR A 18 24.34 -57.14 -4.64
C THR A 18 24.32 -56.51 -3.25
N ASN A 19 24.42 -57.34 -2.20
CA ASN A 19 24.50 -56.86 -0.82
C ASN A 19 25.76 -56.02 -0.59
N ALA A 20 26.92 -56.46 -1.10
CA ALA A 20 28.16 -55.69 -1.02
C ALA A 20 28.06 -54.35 -1.77
N TYR A 21 27.42 -54.33 -2.94
CA TYR A 21 27.16 -53.11 -3.70
C TYR A 21 26.24 -52.16 -2.92
N ASN A 22 25.12 -52.67 -2.39
CA ASN A 22 24.18 -51.87 -1.61
C ASN A 22 24.84 -51.28 -0.35
N GLN A 23 25.68 -52.10 0.33
CA GLN A 23 26.44 -51.65 1.52
C GLN A 23 27.43 -50.55 1.14
N ALA A 24 28.16 -50.70 0.04
CA ALA A 24 29.09 -49.67 -0.43
C ALA A 24 28.34 -48.37 -0.84
N THR A 25 27.20 -48.50 -1.51
CA THR A 25 26.37 -47.39 -1.89
C THR A 25 25.83 -46.64 -0.66
N ALA A 26 25.38 -47.38 0.36
CA ALA A 26 24.94 -46.78 1.62
C ALA A 26 26.07 -46.06 2.35
N ALA A 27 27.29 -46.61 2.34
CA ALA A 27 28.47 -45.98 2.94
C ALA A 27 28.85 -44.67 2.22
N VAL A 28 28.75 -44.61 0.88
CA VAL A 28 28.96 -43.42 0.11
C VAL A 28 27.91 -42.36 0.47
N ALA A 29 26.62 -42.72 0.50
CA ALA A 29 25.55 -41.80 0.86
C ALA A 29 25.71 -41.24 2.30
N GLN A 30 26.17 -42.06 3.23
CA GLN A 30 26.49 -41.65 4.60
C GLN A 30 27.65 -40.64 4.63
N ALA A 31 28.72 -40.89 3.88
CA ALA A 31 29.87 -40.01 3.80
C ALA A 31 29.50 -38.65 3.14
N GLU A 32 28.68 -38.68 2.10
CA GLU A 32 28.16 -37.46 1.44
C GLU A 32 27.30 -36.66 2.39
N ALA A 33 26.43 -37.30 3.17
CA ALA A 33 25.61 -36.61 4.18
C ALA A 33 26.47 -35.96 5.26
N ALA A 34 27.51 -36.65 5.74
CA ALA A 34 28.46 -36.11 6.71
C ALA A 34 29.25 -34.89 6.13
N LEU A 35 29.68 -34.99 4.89
CA LEU A 35 30.34 -33.89 4.19
C LEU A 35 29.41 -32.67 4.06
N LYS A 36 28.16 -32.90 3.69
CA LYS A 36 27.14 -31.83 3.59
C LYS A 36 26.92 -31.16 4.94
N ALA A 37 26.81 -31.94 6.01
CA ALA A 37 26.66 -31.40 7.37
C ALA A 37 27.88 -30.55 7.78
N ALA A 38 29.09 -31.03 7.53
CA ALA A 38 30.32 -30.29 7.84
C ALA A 38 30.44 -28.98 7.01
N LYS A 39 30.07 -29.01 5.74
CA LYS A 39 30.01 -27.81 4.88
C LYS A 39 28.99 -26.79 5.38
N LEU A 40 27.82 -27.26 5.85
CA LEU A 40 26.81 -26.41 6.43
C LEU A 40 27.31 -25.72 7.71
N GLN A 41 27.97 -26.46 8.60
CA GLN A 41 28.59 -25.89 9.80
C GLN A 41 29.64 -24.82 9.45
N LEU A 42 30.49 -25.11 8.46
CA LEU A 42 31.49 -24.16 8.00
C LEU A 42 30.83 -22.89 7.42
N SER A 43 29.69 -23.01 6.73
CA SER A 43 28.98 -21.85 6.18
C SER A 43 28.49 -20.88 7.24
N PHE A 44 28.17 -21.36 8.44
CA PHE A 44 27.78 -20.52 9.57
C PHE A 44 28.92 -19.68 10.18
N CYS A 45 30.18 -20.00 9.84
CA CYS A 45 31.33 -19.20 10.24
C CYS A 45 31.41 -17.87 9.46
N THR A 46 30.66 -17.74 8.38
CA THR A 46 30.59 -16.51 7.57
C THR A 46 29.14 -16.02 7.55
N VAL A 47 28.89 -14.91 8.24
CA VAL A 47 27.56 -14.28 8.28
C VAL A 47 27.42 -13.35 7.09
N THR A 48 26.46 -13.62 6.22
CA THR A 48 26.16 -12.80 5.05
C THR A 48 24.73 -12.27 5.12
N SER A 49 24.52 -11.06 4.60
CA SER A 49 23.17 -10.50 4.48
C SER A 49 22.36 -11.27 3.42
N PRO A 50 21.12 -11.69 3.73
CA PRO A 50 20.22 -12.32 2.76
C PRO A 50 19.59 -11.30 1.78
N ILE A 51 19.71 -10.01 2.07
CA ILE A 51 19.14 -8.91 1.27
C ILE A 51 20.20 -7.86 0.96
N THR A 52 20.03 -7.16 -0.16
CA THR A 52 20.79 -5.96 -0.48
C THR A 52 20.17 -4.76 0.24
N GLY A 53 20.99 -3.98 0.94
CA GLY A 53 20.46 -2.86 1.71
C GLY A 53 21.54 -2.11 2.48
N ILE A 54 21.09 -1.20 3.34
CA ILE A 54 21.96 -0.41 4.21
C ILE A 54 22.03 -1.06 5.58
N VAL A 55 23.24 -1.20 6.11
CA VAL A 55 23.47 -1.65 7.49
C VAL A 55 23.15 -0.49 8.42
N GLY A 56 22.08 -0.63 9.21
CA GLY A 56 21.66 0.41 10.15
C GLY A 56 22.42 0.35 11.47
N SER A 57 22.54 -0.83 12.05
CA SER A 57 23.18 -1.04 13.35
C SER A 57 23.95 -2.35 13.36
N ALA A 58 25.13 -2.33 13.91
CA ALA A 58 25.95 -3.48 14.24
C ALA A 58 26.37 -3.32 15.71
N PRO A 59 25.56 -3.82 16.67
CA PRO A 59 25.74 -3.52 18.09
C PRO A 59 26.92 -4.24 18.75
N LEU A 60 27.55 -5.20 18.04
CA LEU A 60 28.58 -6.08 18.58
C LEU A 60 30.00 -5.58 18.27
N ASN A 61 30.90 -5.73 19.22
CA ASN A 61 32.32 -5.45 19.09
C ASN A 61 33.12 -6.71 18.78
N ARG A 62 34.33 -6.53 18.22
CA ARG A 62 35.25 -7.66 18.03
C ARG A 62 35.61 -8.30 19.36
N GLY A 63 35.55 -9.64 19.41
CA GLY A 63 35.84 -10.40 20.62
C GLY A 63 34.65 -10.60 21.53
N GLU A 64 33.48 -10.07 21.20
CA GLU A 64 32.26 -10.28 21.97
C GLU A 64 31.67 -11.66 21.74
N LEU A 65 31.20 -12.30 22.79
CA LEU A 65 30.61 -13.63 22.73
C LEU A 65 29.19 -13.53 22.15
N VAL A 66 28.93 -14.32 21.12
CA VAL A 66 27.62 -14.45 20.50
C VAL A 66 26.99 -15.79 20.82
N SER A 67 25.67 -15.79 21.00
CA SER A 67 24.85 -16.98 21.23
C SER A 67 23.77 -17.07 20.14
N PRO A 68 23.16 -18.24 19.93
CA PRO A 68 22.02 -18.37 19.03
C PRO A 68 20.92 -17.35 19.39
N GLY A 69 20.47 -16.57 18.41
CA GLY A 69 19.49 -15.48 18.60
C GLY A 69 20.11 -14.09 18.84
N THR A 70 21.43 -13.97 18.96
CA THR A 70 22.08 -12.65 19.07
C THR A 70 21.99 -11.90 17.73
N VAL A 71 21.51 -10.65 17.77
CA VAL A 71 21.46 -9.78 16.58
C VAL A 71 22.87 -9.28 16.28
N VAL A 72 23.42 -9.69 15.14
CA VAL A 72 24.77 -9.30 14.70
C VAL A 72 24.74 -7.97 13.96
N ALA A 73 23.77 -7.78 13.06
CA ALA A 73 23.57 -6.56 12.31
C ALA A 73 22.10 -6.46 11.86
N GLN A 74 21.63 -5.25 11.69
CA GLN A 74 20.35 -4.97 11.07
C GLN A 74 20.57 -4.38 9.69
N VAL A 75 20.02 -5.06 8.66
CA VAL A 75 20.09 -4.60 7.27
C VAL A 75 18.68 -4.26 6.81
N SER A 76 18.51 -3.08 6.24
CA SER A 76 17.25 -2.60 5.71
C SER A 76 17.36 -2.37 4.21
N GLU A 77 16.42 -2.94 3.45
CA GLU A 77 16.25 -2.57 2.06
C GLU A 77 15.58 -1.19 2.01
N VAL A 78 16.24 -0.22 1.42
CA VAL A 78 15.77 1.17 1.38
C VAL A 78 15.45 1.65 -0.03
N SER A 79 15.57 0.80 -1.04
CA SER A 79 15.27 1.14 -2.44
C SER A 79 13.80 1.48 -2.66
N ARG A 80 12.93 0.95 -1.80
CA ARG A 80 11.48 1.19 -1.78
C ARG A 80 11.01 1.36 -0.34
N ILE A 81 10.14 2.31 -0.13
CA ILE A 81 9.56 2.59 1.18
C ILE A 81 8.04 2.38 1.10
N ILE A 82 7.50 1.74 2.11
CA ILE A 82 6.06 1.55 2.26
C ILE A 82 5.55 2.58 3.27
N ALA A 83 4.76 3.52 2.78
CA ALA A 83 4.00 4.44 3.61
C ALA A 83 2.72 3.75 4.10
N LYS A 84 2.56 3.67 5.42
CA LYS A 84 1.34 3.13 6.07
C LYS A 84 0.50 4.29 6.55
N PHE A 85 -0.74 4.36 6.11
CA PHE A 85 -1.67 5.41 6.49
C PHE A 85 -3.06 4.83 6.75
N SER A 86 -3.93 5.62 7.33
CA SER A 86 -5.32 5.24 7.59
C SER A 86 -6.25 6.04 6.70
N ILE A 87 -7.25 5.38 6.16
CA ILE A 87 -8.37 5.99 5.43
C ILE A 87 -9.66 5.70 6.20
N SER A 88 -10.59 6.63 6.19
CA SER A 88 -11.91 6.42 6.79
C SER A 88 -12.73 5.42 5.96
N GLU A 89 -13.74 4.81 6.57
CA GLU A 89 -14.67 3.94 5.85
C GLU A 89 -15.39 4.67 4.72
N SER A 90 -15.74 5.95 4.91
CA SER A 90 -16.37 6.78 3.88
C SER A 90 -15.45 7.01 2.67
N GLU A 91 -14.18 7.32 2.90
CA GLU A 91 -13.18 7.46 1.82
C GLU A 91 -12.95 6.14 1.08
N TYR A 92 -12.95 5.02 1.82
CA TYR A 92 -12.86 3.70 1.21
C TYR A 92 -14.07 3.38 0.32
N LEU A 93 -15.29 3.68 0.77
CA LEU A 93 -16.51 3.47 -0.01
C LEU A 93 -16.52 4.34 -1.27
N GLN A 94 -16.13 5.62 -1.18
CA GLN A 94 -15.96 6.49 -2.34
C GLN A 94 -14.93 5.92 -3.35
N LEU A 95 -13.84 5.38 -2.83
CA LEU A 95 -12.83 4.72 -3.66
C LEU A 95 -13.39 3.50 -4.37
N LEU A 96 -14.32 2.77 -3.75
CA LEU A 96 -15.00 1.61 -4.37
C LEU A 96 -16.02 1.96 -5.43
N GLU A 97 -16.60 3.16 -5.44
CA GLU A 97 -17.55 3.62 -6.47
C GLU A 97 -16.96 3.51 -7.89
N GLY A 98 -15.63 3.67 -8.03
CA GLY A 98 -14.92 3.50 -9.29
C GLY A 98 -14.57 2.06 -9.67
N LEU A 99 -15.08 1.05 -8.95
CA LEU A 99 -14.64 -0.35 -9.14
C LEU A 99 -15.08 -0.97 -10.48
N ASP A 100 -16.21 -0.53 -11.04
CA ASP A 100 -16.74 -0.93 -12.36
C ASP A 100 -16.59 -2.43 -12.68
N GLY A 101 -16.92 -3.30 -11.73
CA GLY A 101 -16.83 -4.75 -11.90
C GLY A 101 -15.41 -5.34 -11.87
N LYS A 102 -14.38 -4.54 -11.61
CA LYS A 102 -13.00 -5.01 -11.41
C LYS A 102 -12.84 -5.59 -10.00
N THR A 103 -11.87 -6.48 -9.82
CA THR A 103 -11.45 -6.87 -8.47
C THR A 103 -10.74 -5.70 -7.80
N LEU A 104 -10.79 -5.61 -6.46
CA LEU A 104 -10.10 -4.56 -5.70
C LEU A 104 -8.62 -4.44 -6.11
N ARG A 105 -7.93 -5.56 -6.29
CA ARG A 105 -6.52 -5.57 -6.70
C ARG A 105 -6.30 -4.95 -8.07
N GLN A 106 -7.16 -5.25 -9.05
CA GLN A 106 -7.08 -4.65 -10.39
C GLN A 106 -7.40 -3.16 -10.35
N TYR A 107 -8.36 -2.78 -9.51
CA TYR A 107 -8.72 -1.38 -9.32
C TYR A 107 -7.58 -0.58 -8.68
N LEU A 108 -6.95 -1.08 -7.63
CA LEU A 108 -5.80 -0.43 -6.99
C LEU A 108 -4.65 -0.16 -7.99
N THR A 109 -4.43 -1.07 -8.95
CA THR A 109 -3.41 -0.85 -10.00
C THR A 109 -3.83 0.19 -11.04
N SER A 110 -5.12 0.51 -11.15
CA SER A 110 -5.64 1.55 -12.05
C SER A 110 -5.78 2.92 -11.39
N LEU A 111 -5.60 3.02 -10.06
CA LEU A 111 -5.61 4.29 -9.36
C LEU A 111 -4.46 5.19 -9.82
N PRO A 112 -4.66 6.51 -9.79
CA PRO A 112 -3.59 7.46 -10.08
C PRO A 112 -2.45 7.34 -9.06
N ASP A 113 -1.25 7.74 -9.49
CA ASP A 113 -0.09 7.77 -8.62
C ASP A 113 -0.33 8.76 -7.46
N VAL A 114 0.07 8.36 -6.26
CA VAL A 114 -0.06 9.17 -5.05
C VAL A 114 1.20 9.98 -4.79
N SER A 115 1.06 11.11 -4.11
CA SER A 115 2.18 11.96 -3.69
C SER A 115 2.42 11.80 -2.19
N LEU A 116 3.65 12.03 -1.77
CA LEU A 116 4.03 12.04 -0.36
C LEU A 116 4.50 13.44 0.03
N GLU A 117 3.78 14.09 0.93
CA GLU A 117 4.22 15.32 1.57
C GLU A 117 4.99 14.96 2.83
N LEU A 118 6.22 15.45 2.91
CA LEU A 118 7.11 15.24 4.05
C LEU A 118 6.74 16.20 5.19
N LYS A 119 7.19 15.90 6.40
CA LYS A 119 6.86 16.69 7.60
C LYS A 119 7.30 18.16 7.53
N ASN A 120 8.24 18.49 6.65
CA ASN A 120 8.69 19.85 6.40
C ASN A 120 7.82 20.62 5.38
N GLY A 121 6.70 20.02 4.89
CA GLY A 121 5.81 20.59 3.89
C GLY A 121 6.28 20.42 2.44
N SER A 122 7.45 19.83 2.20
CA SER A 122 7.90 19.56 0.84
C SER A 122 7.25 18.29 0.28
N VAL A 123 6.88 18.31 -0.99
CA VAL A 123 6.38 17.12 -1.69
C VAL A 123 7.56 16.31 -2.20
N TYR A 124 7.56 15.01 -1.87
CA TYR A 124 8.57 14.09 -2.37
C TYR A 124 8.48 13.95 -3.88
N LYS A 125 9.64 13.93 -4.57
CA LYS A 125 9.70 13.98 -6.03
C LYS A 125 9.15 12.73 -6.73
N GLU A 126 9.38 11.57 -6.13
CA GLU A 126 8.89 10.30 -6.70
C GLU A 126 7.45 10.06 -6.32
N LYS A 127 6.65 9.62 -7.28
CA LYS A 127 5.27 9.22 -7.05
C LYS A 127 5.21 7.79 -6.53
N GLY A 128 4.24 7.54 -5.67
CA GLY A 128 3.96 6.21 -5.15
C GLY A 128 2.68 5.63 -5.71
N ARG A 129 2.42 4.36 -5.36
CA ARG A 129 1.19 3.65 -5.73
C ARG A 129 0.60 2.96 -4.52
N ILE A 130 -0.71 2.97 -4.40
CA ILE A 130 -1.42 2.20 -3.38
C ILE A 130 -1.31 0.72 -3.76
N VAL A 131 -0.67 -0.06 -2.88
CA VAL A 131 -0.43 -1.50 -3.12
C VAL A 131 -1.39 -2.38 -2.34
N ARG A 132 -1.93 -1.86 -1.24
CA ARG A 132 -2.83 -2.60 -0.37
C ARG A 132 -3.76 -1.69 0.42
N ILE A 133 -4.99 -2.13 0.59
CA ILE A 133 -5.93 -1.61 1.58
C ILE A 133 -6.42 -2.81 2.39
N SER A 134 -6.45 -2.67 3.70
CA SER A 134 -6.98 -3.69 4.62
C SER A 134 -8.49 -3.85 4.37
N ASN A 135 -8.97 -5.06 4.44
CA ASN A 135 -10.42 -5.35 4.45
C ASN A 135 -11.02 -5.39 5.86
N VAL A 136 -10.26 -4.92 6.85
CA VAL A 136 -10.68 -4.87 8.25
C VAL A 136 -10.72 -3.42 8.70
N VAL A 137 -11.88 -2.99 9.16
CA VAL A 137 -12.10 -1.69 9.80
C VAL A 137 -11.71 -1.80 11.27
N ASP A 138 -10.93 -0.87 11.77
CA ASP A 138 -10.65 -0.76 13.20
C ASP A 138 -11.94 -0.28 13.91
N PRO A 139 -12.52 -1.06 14.84
CA PRO A 139 -13.82 -0.75 15.44
C PRO A 139 -13.77 0.48 16.37
N ILE A 140 -12.59 0.91 16.79
CA ILE A 140 -12.41 2.05 17.69
C ILE A 140 -12.32 3.35 16.89
N THR A 141 -11.56 3.33 15.77
CA THR A 141 -11.28 4.53 14.98
C THR A 141 -12.15 4.66 13.74
N GLY A 142 -12.86 3.59 13.32
CA GLY A 142 -13.60 3.55 12.07
C GLY A 142 -12.71 3.67 10.82
N ALA A 143 -11.41 3.41 10.97
CA ALA A 143 -10.44 3.58 9.91
C ALA A 143 -9.92 2.23 9.39
N MET A 144 -9.53 2.22 8.13
CA MET A 144 -8.89 1.09 7.45
C MET A 144 -7.44 1.44 7.18
N ARG A 145 -6.56 0.44 7.30
CA ARG A 145 -5.14 0.62 7.03
C ARG A 145 -4.87 0.47 5.54
N ALA A 146 -4.19 1.45 4.97
CA ALA A 146 -3.72 1.44 3.59
C ALA A 146 -2.19 1.52 3.53
N GLU A 147 -1.61 0.97 2.46
CA GLU A 147 -0.18 0.95 2.20
C GLU A 147 0.08 1.46 0.78
N ALA A 148 0.98 2.44 0.67
CA ALA A 148 1.48 2.92 -0.61
C ALA A 148 2.99 2.70 -0.70
N GLU A 149 3.46 2.22 -1.84
CA GLU A 149 4.87 1.99 -2.12
C GLU A 149 5.44 3.20 -2.88
N PHE A 150 6.57 3.72 -2.40
CA PHE A 150 7.30 4.83 -3.02
C PHE A 150 8.70 4.35 -3.40
N PRO A 151 9.17 4.59 -4.64
CA PRO A 151 10.57 4.42 -5.00
C PRO A 151 11.45 5.35 -4.16
N ASN A 152 12.61 4.87 -3.73
CA ASN A 152 13.54 5.66 -2.93
C ASN A 152 14.98 5.51 -3.44
N PRO A 153 15.25 5.90 -4.71
CA PRO A 153 16.55 5.69 -5.33
C PRO A 153 17.68 6.47 -4.62
N ASP A 154 17.37 7.64 -4.09
CA ASP A 154 18.34 8.50 -3.43
C ASP A 154 18.49 8.21 -1.92
N GLY A 155 17.72 7.26 -1.37
CA GLY A 155 17.76 6.92 0.05
C GLY A 155 17.32 8.04 1.01
N ILE A 156 16.57 9.04 0.51
CA ILE A 156 16.13 10.21 1.29
C ILE A 156 15.09 9.80 2.35
N LEU A 157 14.21 8.87 2.00
CA LEU A 157 13.21 8.37 2.92
C LEU A 157 13.82 7.30 3.82
N ALA A 158 13.59 7.42 5.12
CA ALA A 158 14.03 6.44 6.12
C ALA A 158 12.82 5.81 6.82
N SER A 159 13.01 4.57 7.28
CA SER A 159 12.00 3.91 8.12
C SER A 159 11.78 4.71 9.41
N GLY A 160 10.51 4.96 9.74
CA GLY A 160 10.11 5.80 10.88
C GLY A 160 9.86 7.27 10.53
N ASN A 161 10.11 7.71 9.30
CA ASN A 161 9.69 9.04 8.85
C ASN A 161 8.16 9.15 8.88
N MET A 162 7.68 10.38 9.12
CA MET A 162 6.27 10.73 9.08
C MET A 162 6.01 11.67 7.91
N GLY A 163 4.81 11.57 7.32
CA GLY A 163 4.37 12.41 6.22
C GLY A 163 2.88 12.22 5.96
N THR A 164 2.37 12.91 4.95
CA THR A 164 0.99 12.83 4.50
C THR A 164 0.94 12.26 3.09
N VAL A 165 0.16 11.20 2.88
CA VAL A 165 -0.09 10.65 1.54
C VAL A 165 -1.23 11.42 0.90
N ILE A 166 -0.98 12.01 -0.26
CA ILE A 166 -1.97 12.76 -1.04
C ILE A 166 -2.45 11.86 -2.17
N ILE A 167 -3.73 11.51 -2.13
CA ILE A 167 -4.40 10.70 -3.15
C ILE A 167 -5.16 11.67 -4.06
N PRO A 168 -4.80 11.82 -5.35
CA PRO A 168 -5.54 12.67 -6.25
C PRO A 168 -6.83 11.96 -6.70
N PHE A 169 -7.94 12.66 -6.58
CA PHE A 169 -9.21 12.24 -7.15
C PHE A 169 -9.59 13.20 -8.29
N THR A 170 -10.06 12.65 -9.40
CA THR A 170 -10.56 13.43 -10.53
C THR A 170 -12.05 13.17 -10.66
N TYR A 171 -12.83 14.18 -10.49
CA TYR A 171 -14.27 14.16 -10.72
C TYR A 171 -14.53 14.79 -12.09
N ALA A 172 -14.92 13.97 -13.06
CA ALA A 172 -15.28 14.48 -14.39
C ALA A 172 -16.70 15.03 -14.37
N ASP A 173 -16.94 16.09 -15.15
CA ASP A 173 -18.27 16.67 -15.41
C ASP A 173 -19.04 17.13 -14.15
N GLN A 174 -18.32 17.57 -13.12
CA GLN A 174 -18.93 18.05 -11.89
C GLN A 174 -18.96 19.59 -11.83
N ILE A 175 -20.02 20.13 -11.23
CA ILE A 175 -20.16 21.57 -11.02
C ILE A 175 -19.28 21.98 -9.83
N VAL A 176 -18.42 22.97 -10.04
CA VAL A 176 -17.57 23.53 -8.98
C VAL A 176 -18.06 24.93 -8.63
N ILE A 177 -18.29 25.17 -7.35
CA ILE A 177 -18.76 26.47 -6.83
C ILE A 177 -17.78 26.96 -5.74
N PRO A 178 -17.69 28.30 -5.56
CA PRO A 178 -16.92 28.88 -4.46
C PRO A 178 -17.49 28.45 -3.09
N ALA A 179 -16.65 28.24 -2.10
CA ALA A 179 -17.07 27.92 -0.74
C ALA A 179 -17.95 29.00 -0.10
N SER A 180 -17.81 30.25 -0.55
CA SER A 180 -18.64 31.39 -0.13
C SER A 180 -20.10 31.33 -0.61
N ALA A 181 -20.43 30.49 -1.59
CA ALA A 181 -21.78 30.32 -2.11
C ALA A 181 -22.66 29.43 -1.22
N ILE A 182 -22.06 28.70 -0.29
CA ILE A 182 -22.77 27.74 0.55
C ILE A 182 -23.23 28.37 1.86
N VAL A 183 -24.44 27.96 2.26
CA VAL A 183 -24.98 28.20 3.59
C VAL A 183 -25.23 26.88 4.27
N ARG A 184 -24.56 26.64 5.40
CA ARG A 184 -24.77 25.46 6.23
C ARG A 184 -25.86 25.74 7.27
N GLN A 185 -26.97 25.05 7.18
CA GLN A 185 -28.06 25.09 8.14
C GLN A 185 -28.13 23.78 8.86
N LEU A 186 -28.02 23.77 10.21
CA LEU A 186 -28.12 22.65 11.12
C LEU A 186 -27.75 21.26 10.53
N ASP A 187 -28.57 20.70 9.67
CA ASP A 187 -28.47 19.35 9.11
C ASP A 187 -28.36 19.31 7.57
N ARG A 188 -28.39 20.49 6.90
CA ARG A 188 -28.38 20.56 5.44
C ARG A 188 -27.47 21.66 4.92
N THR A 189 -26.90 21.41 3.75
CA THR A 189 -26.09 22.36 2.99
C THR A 189 -26.96 22.90 1.84
N ILE A 190 -27.11 24.21 1.74
CA ILE A 190 -27.92 24.84 0.71
C ILE A 190 -27.12 25.86 -0.08
N VAL A 191 -27.57 26.11 -1.29
CA VAL A 191 -27.14 27.19 -2.18
C VAL A 191 -28.37 28.00 -2.58
N TRP A 192 -28.21 29.31 -2.70
CA TRP A 192 -29.26 30.17 -3.21
C TRP A 192 -29.21 30.18 -4.74
N LYS A 193 -30.19 29.51 -5.36
CA LYS A 193 -30.39 29.53 -6.81
C LYS A 193 -31.30 30.69 -7.17
N VAL A 194 -30.89 31.49 -8.15
CA VAL A 194 -31.68 32.65 -8.62
C VAL A 194 -32.54 32.21 -9.80
N GLY A 195 -33.84 32.33 -9.62
CA GLY A 195 -34.81 32.02 -10.66
C GLY A 195 -34.86 33.06 -11.77
N ALA A 196 -35.62 32.77 -12.84
CA ALA A 196 -35.89 33.73 -13.92
C ALA A 196 -36.65 34.98 -13.45
N ASP A 197 -37.30 34.91 -12.28
CA ASP A 197 -37.99 35.99 -11.57
C ASP A 197 -37.06 36.88 -10.74
N SER A 198 -35.76 36.62 -10.78
CA SER A 198 -34.71 37.28 -9.97
C SER A 198 -34.91 37.09 -8.46
N LEU A 199 -35.61 36.05 -8.04
CA LEU A 199 -35.75 35.66 -6.64
C LEU A 199 -34.79 34.56 -6.27
N ALA A 200 -34.26 34.60 -5.04
CA ALA A 200 -33.39 33.57 -4.50
C ALA A 200 -34.21 32.43 -3.89
N HIS A 201 -33.98 31.21 -4.33
CA HIS A 201 -34.62 30.01 -3.81
C HIS A 201 -33.58 29.08 -3.17
N SER A 202 -33.88 28.57 -1.99
CA SER A 202 -33.01 27.63 -1.32
C SER A 202 -33.00 26.25 -2.04
N THR A 203 -31.83 25.80 -2.44
CA THR A 203 -31.64 24.48 -3.08
C THR A 203 -30.68 23.68 -2.24
N GLN A 204 -31.11 22.50 -1.78
CA GLN A 204 -30.24 21.60 -1.06
C GLN A 204 -29.24 20.97 -2.03
N VAL A 205 -27.98 20.92 -1.62
CA VAL A 205 -26.90 20.39 -2.43
C VAL A 205 -26.08 19.39 -1.64
N GLN A 206 -25.58 18.37 -2.34
CA GLN A 206 -24.57 17.49 -1.82
C GLN A 206 -23.22 17.95 -2.36
N THR A 207 -22.27 18.19 -1.46
CA THR A 207 -20.99 18.79 -1.84
C THR A 207 -19.83 18.06 -1.22
N PHE A 208 -18.69 18.06 -1.93
CA PHE A 208 -17.39 17.64 -1.42
C PHE A 208 -16.47 18.86 -1.33
N ASP A 209 -15.78 19.00 -0.19
CA ASP A 209 -14.89 20.14 0.08
C ASP A 209 -13.54 19.94 -0.61
N MET A 210 -13.15 20.91 -1.45
CA MET A 210 -11.87 20.96 -2.15
C MET A 210 -10.97 22.10 -1.62
N GLY A 211 -11.28 22.64 -0.44
CA GLY A 211 -10.58 23.75 0.20
C GLY A 211 -11.19 25.09 -0.13
N THR A 212 -10.80 25.76 -1.20
CA THR A 212 -11.35 27.07 -1.63
C THR A 212 -12.64 26.97 -2.44
N SER A 213 -12.93 25.80 -2.96
CA SER A 213 -14.07 25.49 -3.83
C SER A 213 -14.74 24.20 -3.37
N LEU A 214 -15.98 24.00 -3.76
CA LEU A 214 -16.73 22.80 -3.48
C LEU A 214 -17.23 22.18 -4.77
N CYS A 215 -17.08 20.87 -4.87
CA CYS A 215 -17.65 20.06 -5.94
C CYS A 215 -19.09 19.70 -5.56
N VAL A 216 -20.05 19.94 -6.44
CA VAL A 216 -21.48 19.67 -6.24
C VAL A 216 -21.86 18.43 -7.02
N PHE A 217 -22.35 17.41 -6.33
CA PHE A 217 -22.79 16.14 -6.94
C PHE A 217 -24.28 16.17 -7.27
N GLU A 218 -25.08 16.82 -6.42
CA GLU A 218 -26.54 16.90 -6.57
C GLU A 218 -27.06 18.28 -6.19
N GLY A 219 -28.17 18.67 -6.82
CA GLY A 219 -28.93 19.90 -6.49
C GLY A 219 -28.73 21.05 -7.48
N LEU A 220 -27.64 21.05 -8.28
CA LEU A 220 -27.43 22.07 -9.31
C LEU A 220 -27.33 21.43 -10.71
N LYS A 221 -27.62 22.25 -11.72
CA LYS A 221 -27.45 21.92 -13.13
C LYS A 221 -26.58 22.99 -13.81
N GLU A 222 -25.93 22.60 -14.88
CA GLU A 222 -25.18 23.53 -15.73
C GLU A 222 -26.10 24.63 -16.24
N GLY A 223 -25.66 25.88 -16.10
CA GLY A 223 -26.46 27.08 -16.45
C GLY A 223 -27.29 27.64 -15.30
N ASP A 224 -27.32 26.98 -14.13
CA ASP A 224 -27.99 27.56 -12.95
C ASP A 224 -27.23 28.81 -12.44
N VAL A 225 -27.98 29.87 -12.15
CA VAL A 225 -27.40 31.08 -11.56
C VAL A 225 -27.48 30.98 -10.04
N ILE A 226 -26.37 31.19 -9.35
CA ILE A 226 -26.28 31.09 -7.89
C ILE A 226 -25.69 32.34 -7.27
N VAL A 227 -26.01 32.57 -5.99
CA VAL A 227 -25.38 33.67 -5.22
C VAL A 227 -24.00 33.17 -4.75
N SER A 228 -22.95 33.75 -5.33
CA SER A 228 -21.56 33.36 -5.06
C SER A 228 -20.92 34.01 -3.84
N SER A 229 -21.46 35.18 -3.41
CA SER A 229 -20.95 35.96 -2.28
C SER A 229 -22.09 36.53 -1.47
N GLY A 230 -21.92 36.62 -0.15
CA GLY A 230 -22.98 37.14 0.74
C GLY A 230 -24.15 36.17 0.96
N ALA A 231 -24.03 34.92 0.60
CA ALA A 231 -25.08 33.91 0.68
C ALA A 231 -25.70 33.77 2.09
N THR A 232 -24.93 34.03 3.15
CA THR A 232 -25.40 34.00 4.54
C THR A 232 -26.45 35.07 4.89
N ASN A 233 -26.51 36.13 4.12
CA ASN A 233 -27.44 37.28 4.35
C ASN A 233 -28.68 37.21 3.47
N VAL A 234 -28.81 36.20 2.63
CA VAL A 234 -29.94 36.04 1.72
C VAL A 234 -31.03 35.21 2.38
N VAL A 235 -32.29 35.59 2.16
CA VAL A 235 -33.48 34.90 2.64
C VAL A 235 -34.26 34.34 1.45
N ASP A 236 -34.96 33.23 1.66
CA ASP A 236 -35.76 32.61 0.61
C ASP A 236 -36.84 33.59 0.07
N GLY A 237 -36.94 33.68 -1.24
CA GLY A 237 -37.81 34.65 -1.94
C GLY A 237 -37.28 36.08 -2.01
N GLN A 238 -36.07 36.34 -1.54
CA GLN A 238 -35.44 37.67 -1.64
C GLN A 238 -35.05 38.00 -3.08
N LYS A 239 -35.37 39.21 -3.51
CA LYS A 239 -34.94 39.69 -4.82
C LYS A 239 -33.44 40.02 -4.82
N VAL A 240 -32.72 39.40 -5.75
CA VAL A 240 -31.29 39.59 -5.96
C VAL A 240 -31.09 40.50 -7.19
N ILE A 241 -30.24 41.52 -7.05
CA ILE A 241 -29.85 42.39 -8.14
C ILE A 241 -28.38 42.09 -8.47
N PHE A 242 -28.06 41.86 -9.74
CA PHE A 242 -26.72 41.50 -10.23
C PHE A 242 -25.89 42.77 -10.43
#